data_4a3a42c1d252767b800e31a2f71e7b8e
#
_entry.id   4a3a42c1d252767b800e31a2f71e7b8e
#
_cell.length_a   1.000
_cell.length_b   1.000
_cell.length_c   1.000
_cell.angle_alpha   90.00
_cell.angle_beta   90.00
_cell.angle_gamma   90.00
#
_symmetry.space_group_name_H-M   'P 1'
#
loop_
_entity.id
_entity.type
_entity.pdbx_description
1 polymer ?
#
loop_
_entity_poly.entity_id
_entity_poly.type
_entity_poly.pdbx_seq_one_letter_code
_entity_poly.pdbx_strand_id
1 'polypeptide(L)'
;PFTRPSNYEDFRAFSPTGQVPVLLHEGRTIYDSMGITLYLADRHEGVWPTDTDARAWAQCAASEMHSGFSALRNDCTMNVGVRANPKPMSEALQANVARIRELFEEGLARFGGPYLAGAEFTAADAFFAPVAFRVRTYGLDVGPKEQGGGQAWVNHIIAHPAMQLWEAAALKEEWREVGHEEELRACGEVVADYRVA
;
A
#
# COMPACT_ATOMS: atom_id res chain seq x y z
N PRO A 1 -2.45 -11.88 15.51
CA PRO A 1 -3.63 -11.03 15.38
C PRO A 1 -3.63 -9.92 16.43
N PHE A 2 -4.14 -8.76 16.08
CA PHE A 2 -4.38 -7.69 17.05
C PHE A 2 -5.61 -8.04 17.86
N THR A 3 -5.56 -7.79 19.17
CA THR A 3 -6.69 -8.07 20.08
C THR A 3 -7.09 -6.83 20.86
N ARG A 4 -8.34 -6.80 21.33
CA ARG A 4 -8.82 -5.78 22.27
C ARG A 4 -9.18 -6.45 23.59
N PRO A 5 -8.65 -5.97 24.72
CA PRO A 5 -7.72 -4.88 24.88
C PRO A 5 -6.38 -5.15 24.14
N SER A 6 -5.62 -4.09 23.86
CA SER A 6 -4.39 -4.15 23.06
C SER A 6 -3.42 -5.22 23.59
N ASN A 7 -2.88 -6.05 22.70
CA ASN A 7 -1.78 -6.97 22.97
C ASN A 7 -0.40 -6.35 22.65
N TYR A 8 -0.28 -5.04 22.81
CA TYR A 8 0.94 -4.27 22.56
C TYR A 8 2.17 -4.84 23.24
N GLU A 9 2.06 -5.34 24.48
CA GLU A 9 3.17 -5.93 25.23
C GLU A 9 3.71 -7.19 24.54
N ASP A 10 2.85 -7.98 23.91
CA ASP A 10 3.28 -9.17 23.15
C ASP A 10 4.16 -8.76 21.96
N PHE A 11 3.81 -7.63 21.29
CA PHE A 11 4.62 -7.07 20.20
C PHE A 11 5.93 -6.47 20.72
N ARG A 12 5.92 -5.88 21.93
CA ARG A 12 7.14 -5.35 22.56
C ARG A 12 8.17 -6.44 22.84
N ALA A 13 7.78 -7.70 22.97
CA ALA A 13 8.70 -8.81 23.18
C ALA A 13 9.70 -9.02 22.01
N PHE A 14 9.33 -8.61 20.78
CA PHE A 14 10.19 -8.75 19.59
C PHE A 14 10.39 -7.44 18.81
N SER A 15 9.54 -6.45 19.03
CA SER A 15 9.59 -5.14 18.34
C SER A 15 9.97 -4.03 19.32
N PRO A 16 11.05 -3.27 19.06
CA PRO A 16 11.43 -2.15 19.93
C PRO A 16 10.38 -1.03 19.99
N THR A 17 9.51 -0.93 18.99
CA THR A 17 8.40 0.05 18.93
C THR A 17 7.05 -0.55 19.31
N GLY A 18 6.94 -1.87 19.46
CA GLY A 18 5.66 -2.57 19.59
C GLY A 18 4.84 -2.60 18.29
N GLN A 19 5.44 -2.18 17.17
CA GLN A 19 4.80 -2.15 15.86
C GLN A 19 5.43 -3.18 14.92
N VAL A 20 4.74 -3.49 13.84
CA VAL A 20 5.18 -4.37 12.75
C VAL A 20 5.12 -3.60 11.42
N PRO A 21 5.96 -3.97 10.44
CA PRO A 21 6.84 -5.14 10.37
C PRO A 21 8.16 -4.98 11.14
N VAL A 22 8.74 -6.12 11.52
CA VAL A 22 10.10 -6.22 12.07
C VAL A 22 10.84 -7.36 11.37
N LEU A 23 12.05 -7.10 10.91
CA LEU A 23 12.94 -8.11 10.34
C LEU A 23 14.03 -8.47 11.36
N LEU A 24 14.12 -9.75 11.70
CA LEU A 24 15.23 -10.30 12.46
C LEU A 24 16.20 -10.98 11.51
N HIS A 25 17.43 -10.47 11.42
CA HIS A 25 18.43 -10.99 10.50
C HIS A 25 19.84 -10.91 11.12
N GLU A 26 20.53 -12.05 11.24
CA GLU A 26 21.89 -12.14 11.79
C GLU A 26 22.08 -11.39 13.12
N GLY A 27 21.15 -11.59 14.05
CA GLY A 27 21.17 -10.96 15.39
C GLY A 27 20.80 -9.47 15.40
N ARG A 28 20.41 -8.91 14.25
CA ARG A 28 19.94 -7.52 14.12
C ARG A 28 18.43 -7.47 14.13
N THR A 29 17.87 -6.44 14.75
CA THR A 29 16.46 -6.12 14.71
C THR A 29 16.28 -4.86 13.85
N ILE A 30 15.67 -5.01 12.66
CA ILE A 30 15.47 -3.93 11.69
C ILE A 30 13.98 -3.59 11.63
N TYR A 31 13.64 -2.34 11.72
CA TYR A 31 12.30 -1.74 11.68
C TYR A 31 12.44 -0.24 11.31
N ASP A 32 11.44 0.47 10.82
CA ASP A 32 10.15 -0.03 10.34
C ASP A 32 10.23 -0.54 8.89
N SER A 33 9.11 -0.54 8.13
CA SER A 33 9.11 -0.99 6.73
C SER A 33 10.10 -0.24 5.84
N MET A 34 10.31 1.07 6.03
CA MET A 34 11.31 1.83 5.30
C MET A 34 12.73 1.42 5.70
N GLY A 35 13.01 1.28 7.00
CA GLY A 35 14.29 0.78 7.50
C GLY A 35 14.62 -0.62 6.98
N ILE A 36 13.64 -1.52 6.93
CA ILE A 36 13.78 -2.86 6.34
C ILE A 36 14.11 -2.75 4.85
N THR A 37 13.40 -1.90 4.10
CA THR A 37 13.63 -1.71 2.66
C THR A 37 15.05 -1.20 2.38
N LEU A 38 15.53 -0.22 3.13
CA LEU A 38 16.89 0.29 3.01
C LEU A 38 17.93 -0.79 3.33
N TYR A 39 17.72 -1.55 4.41
CA TYR A 39 18.59 -2.65 4.79
C TYR A 39 18.68 -3.74 3.71
N LEU A 40 17.56 -4.05 3.06
CA LEU A 40 17.52 -5.00 1.95
C LEU A 40 18.19 -4.45 0.70
N ALA A 41 18.05 -3.16 0.41
CA ALA A 41 18.66 -2.52 -0.75
C ALA A 41 20.20 -2.54 -0.72
N ASP A 42 20.80 -2.54 0.47
CA ASP A 42 22.25 -2.70 0.64
C ASP A 42 22.75 -4.13 0.30
N ARG A 43 21.84 -5.09 0.15
CA ARG A 43 22.15 -6.53 0.02
C ARG A 43 21.60 -7.16 -1.24
N HIS A 44 20.62 -6.52 -1.85
CA HIS A 44 19.89 -7.06 -3.01
C HIS A 44 19.73 -5.97 -4.07
N GLU A 45 20.14 -6.29 -5.28
CA GLU A 45 19.81 -5.48 -6.44
C GLU A 45 18.30 -5.53 -6.73
N GLY A 46 17.79 -4.52 -7.44
CA GLY A 46 16.39 -4.45 -7.85
C GLY A 46 15.40 -3.94 -6.79
N VAL A 47 15.82 -3.73 -5.54
CA VAL A 47 14.96 -3.05 -4.53
C VAL A 47 14.64 -1.62 -4.97
N TRP A 48 15.62 -0.91 -5.51
CA TRP A 48 15.45 0.40 -6.13
C TRP A 48 15.91 0.36 -7.60
N PRO A 49 15.45 1.31 -8.45
CA PRO A 49 15.95 1.44 -9.81
C PRO A 49 17.49 1.58 -9.86
N THR A 50 18.10 1.08 -10.91
CA THR A 50 19.54 1.26 -11.16
C THR A 50 19.86 2.66 -11.67
N ASP A 51 18.97 3.28 -12.45
CA ASP A 51 19.06 4.66 -12.88
C ASP A 51 19.01 5.61 -11.67
N THR A 52 19.92 6.58 -11.62
CA THR A 52 20.08 7.45 -10.45
C THR A 52 18.88 8.38 -10.24
N ASP A 53 18.31 8.92 -11.32
CA ASP A 53 17.19 9.85 -11.24
C ASP A 53 15.90 9.12 -10.86
N ALA A 54 15.67 7.96 -11.46
CA ALA A 54 14.54 7.09 -11.13
C ALA A 54 14.65 6.59 -9.68
N ARG A 55 15.86 6.24 -9.21
CA ARG A 55 16.09 5.83 -7.81
C ARG A 55 15.80 6.95 -6.84
N ALA A 56 16.29 8.16 -7.09
CA ALA A 56 16.04 9.31 -6.22
C ALA A 56 14.55 9.62 -6.13
N TRP A 57 13.85 9.63 -7.26
CA TRP A 57 12.42 9.82 -7.30
C TRP A 57 11.66 8.71 -6.57
N ALA A 58 12.00 7.44 -6.81
CA ALA A 58 11.38 6.27 -6.18
C ALA A 58 11.50 6.31 -4.65
N GLN A 59 12.68 6.70 -4.15
CA GLN A 59 12.94 6.85 -2.71
C GLN A 59 12.11 7.99 -2.11
N CYS A 60 11.99 9.13 -2.80
CA CYS A 60 11.13 10.24 -2.37
C CYS A 60 9.66 9.83 -2.34
N ALA A 61 9.14 9.22 -3.41
CA ALA A 61 7.76 8.78 -3.52
C ALA A 61 7.41 7.74 -2.43
N ALA A 62 8.28 6.74 -2.23
CA ALA A 62 8.10 5.73 -1.18
C ALA A 62 8.13 6.35 0.22
N SER A 63 9.00 7.32 0.48
CA SER A 63 9.09 8.04 1.76
C SER A 63 7.84 8.89 2.01
N GLU A 64 7.32 9.57 0.98
CA GLU A 64 6.06 10.31 1.05
C GLU A 64 4.88 9.38 1.35
N MET A 65 4.82 8.20 0.69
CA MET A 65 3.80 7.20 0.99
C MET A 65 3.93 6.65 2.40
N HIS A 66 5.16 6.40 2.88
CA HIS A 66 5.41 5.87 4.21
C HIS A 66 4.92 6.82 5.32
N SER A 67 5.20 8.11 5.21
CA SER A 67 4.94 9.10 6.26
C SER A 67 3.64 9.90 6.09
N GLY A 68 3.05 9.88 4.90
CA GLY A 68 1.92 10.73 4.53
C GLY A 68 0.60 10.00 4.31
N PHE A 69 -0.30 10.70 3.63
CA PHE A 69 -1.62 10.21 3.18
C PHE A 69 -2.53 9.70 4.31
N SER A 70 -2.53 10.41 5.45
CA SER A 70 -3.31 10.03 6.63
C SER A 70 -4.81 10.01 6.35
N ALA A 71 -5.34 10.97 5.56
CA ALA A 71 -6.75 10.97 5.21
C ALA A 71 -7.13 9.74 4.38
N LEU A 72 -6.31 9.34 3.39
CA LEU A 72 -6.52 8.11 2.65
C LEU A 72 -6.54 6.87 3.56
N ARG A 73 -5.64 6.81 4.54
CA ARG A 73 -5.56 5.66 5.47
C ARG A 73 -6.76 5.59 6.40
N ASN A 74 -7.25 6.73 6.85
CA ASN A 74 -8.37 6.83 7.79
C ASN A 74 -9.73 6.70 7.11
N ASP A 75 -9.92 7.37 5.95
CA ASP A 75 -11.20 7.46 5.27
C ASP A 75 -11.42 6.32 4.25
N CYS A 76 -10.33 5.61 3.88
CA CYS A 76 -10.33 4.45 3.00
C CYS A 76 -9.47 3.34 3.62
N THR A 77 -9.98 2.68 4.65
CA THR A 77 -9.24 1.65 5.39
C THR A 77 -8.86 0.47 4.50
N MET A 78 -7.77 -0.22 4.85
CA MET A 78 -7.26 -1.30 4.02
C MET A 78 -8.16 -2.52 4.07
N ASN A 79 -8.70 -2.91 2.93
CA ASN A 79 -9.43 -4.17 2.77
C ASN A 79 -9.25 -4.72 1.35
N VAL A 80 -8.81 -5.96 1.24
CA VAL A 80 -8.51 -6.61 -0.04
C VAL A 80 -9.76 -7.19 -0.68
N GLY A 81 -10.64 -7.77 0.12
CA GLY A 81 -11.75 -8.62 -0.34
C GLY A 81 -13.10 -7.91 -0.47
N VAL A 82 -13.19 -6.62 -0.17
CA VAL A 82 -14.46 -5.90 -0.15
C VAL A 82 -14.54 -4.87 -1.27
N ARG A 83 -15.75 -4.52 -1.67
CA ARG A 83 -16.08 -3.33 -2.45
C ARG A 83 -17.05 -2.48 -1.65
N ALA A 84 -16.80 -1.21 -1.58
CA ALA A 84 -17.62 -0.27 -0.82
C ALA A 84 -17.87 1.02 -1.60
N ASN A 85 -19.10 1.54 -1.48
CA ASN A 85 -19.40 2.90 -1.88
C ASN A 85 -18.86 3.83 -0.77
N PRO A 86 -17.84 4.66 -1.04
CA PRO A 86 -17.30 5.53 0.00
C PRO A 86 -18.30 6.61 0.40
N LYS A 87 -18.18 7.13 1.61
CA LYS A 87 -18.82 8.38 1.98
C LYS A 87 -18.31 9.54 1.09
N PRO A 88 -19.02 10.67 1.01
CA PRO A 88 -18.48 11.85 0.33
C PRO A 88 -17.07 12.16 0.83
N MET A 89 -16.14 12.31 -0.12
CA MET A 89 -14.72 12.54 0.22
C MET A 89 -14.54 13.87 0.95
N SER A 90 -13.84 13.84 2.08
CA SER A 90 -13.37 15.04 2.77
C SER A 90 -12.38 15.81 1.88
N GLU A 91 -12.22 17.13 2.11
CA GLU A 91 -11.22 17.94 1.40
C GLU A 91 -9.80 17.35 1.56
N ALA A 92 -9.48 16.81 2.75
CA ALA A 92 -8.20 16.17 3.03
C ALA A 92 -8.01 14.88 2.20
N LEU A 93 -9.06 14.07 2.05
CA LEU A 93 -9.01 12.87 1.19
C LEU A 93 -8.87 13.26 -0.28
N GLN A 94 -9.62 14.28 -0.75
CA GLN A 94 -9.48 14.78 -2.11
C GLN A 94 -8.05 15.25 -2.42
N ALA A 95 -7.44 15.99 -1.48
CA ALA A 95 -6.04 16.42 -1.61
C ALA A 95 -5.06 15.23 -1.65
N ASN A 96 -5.29 14.18 -0.82
CA ASN A 96 -4.45 12.98 -0.86
C ASN A 96 -4.58 12.22 -2.18
N VAL A 97 -5.80 12.06 -2.71
CA VAL A 97 -6.04 11.39 -3.99
C VAL A 97 -5.42 12.19 -5.14
N ALA A 98 -5.58 13.51 -5.14
CA ALA A 98 -4.96 14.39 -6.14
C ALA A 98 -3.42 14.26 -6.12
N ARG A 99 -2.80 14.25 -4.93
CA ARG A 99 -1.35 14.09 -4.80
C ARG A 99 -0.86 12.72 -5.27
N ILE A 100 -1.59 11.65 -4.99
CA ILE A 100 -1.28 10.30 -5.51
C ILE A 100 -1.34 10.29 -7.04
N ARG A 101 -2.36 10.92 -7.61
CA ARG A 101 -2.48 11.05 -9.07
C ARG A 101 -1.28 11.79 -9.67
N GLU A 102 -0.85 12.91 -9.10
CA GLU A 102 0.35 13.63 -9.53
C GLU A 102 1.60 12.74 -9.50
N LEU A 103 1.81 11.98 -8.41
CA LEU A 103 2.95 11.05 -8.30
C LEU A 103 2.91 9.98 -9.39
N PHE A 104 1.74 9.40 -9.65
CA PHE A 104 1.59 8.38 -10.69
C PHE A 104 1.85 8.96 -12.09
N GLU A 105 1.24 10.10 -12.39
CA GLU A 105 1.44 10.80 -13.67
C GLU A 105 2.92 11.18 -13.88
N GLU A 106 3.58 11.73 -12.84
CA GLU A 106 5.00 12.10 -12.92
C GLU A 106 5.88 10.87 -13.14
N GLY A 107 5.76 9.83 -12.30
CA GLY A 107 6.61 8.65 -12.38
C GLY A 107 6.46 7.93 -13.71
N LEU A 108 5.23 7.65 -14.13
CA LEU A 108 4.94 6.95 -15.37
C LEU A 108 5.39 7.75 -16.61
N ALA A 109 5.23 9.08 -16.62
CA ALA A 109 5.65 9.93 -17.73
C ALA A 109 7.20 10.04 -17.81
N ARG A 110 7.89 10.17 -16.66
CA ARG A 110 9.34 10.35 -16.63
C ARG A 110 10.12 9.09 -16.93
N PHE A 111 9.64 7.94 -16.47
CA PHE A 111 10.41 6.69 -16.50
C PHE A 111 9.81 5.64 -17.43
N GLY A 112 8.71 5.93 -18.13
CA GLY A 112 8.15 5.13 -19.22
C GLY A 112 7.30 3.93 -18.82
N GLY A 113 7.09 3.70 -17.51
CA GLY A 113 6.26 2.59 -17.02
C GLY A 113 6.74 1.18 -17.47
N PRO A 114 5.95 0.12 -17.21
CA PRO A 114 4.61 0.11 -16.61
C PRO A 114 4.58 0.29 -15.09
N TYR A 115 5.74 0.29 -14.43
CA TYR A 115 5.88 0.55 -13.00
C TYR A 115 6.21 2.03 -12.75
N LEU A 116 6.03 2.50 -11.51
CA LEU A 116 6.15 3.94 -11.18
C LEU A 116 7.53 4.52 -11.50
N ALA A 117 8.57 3.73 -11.40
CA ALA A 117 9.94 4.18 -11.59
C ALA A 117 10.68 3.48 -12.74
N GLY A 118 9.93 2.96 -13.73
CA GLY A 118 10.51 2.35 -14.94
C GLY A 118 9.88 1.02 -15.34
N ALA A 119 10.69 0.16 -15.98
CA ALA A 119 10.22 -1.10 -16.56
C ALA A 119 10.09 -2.24 -15.53
N GLU A 120 10.70 -2.10 -14.34
CA GLU A 120 10.77 -3.15 -13.34
C GLU A 120 10.02 -2.77 -12.07
N PHE A 121 9.40 -3.78 -11.42
CA PHE A 121 8.79 -3.61 -10.09
C PHE A 121 9.86 -3.28 -9.05
N THR A 122 9.65 -2.23 -8.27
CA THR A 122 10.59 -1.78 -7.24
C THR A 122 9.88 -1.54 -5.90
N ALA A 123 10.64 -1.13 -4.89
CA ALA A 123 10.08 -0.74 -3.59
C ALA A 123 9.06 0.41 -3.70
N ALA A 124 9.19 1.32 -4.68
CA ALA A 124 8.18 2.35 -4.93
C ALA A 124 6.81 1.72 -5.18
N ASP A 125 6.73 0.74 -6.08
CA ASP A 125 5.48 0.03 -6.39
C ASP A 125 4.96 -0.75 -5.16
N ALA A 126 5.86 -1.37 -4.40
CA ALA A 126 5.50 -2.10 -3.19
C ALA A 126 4.86 -1.17 -2.13
N PHE A 127 5.38 0.04 -1.93
CA PHE A 127 4.80 1.02 -1.01
C PHE A 127 3.43 1.53 -1.47
N PHE A 128 3.20 1.63 -2.77
CA PHE A 128 1.90 2.03 -3.33
C PHE A 128 0.95 0.86 -3.61
N ALA A 129 1.36 -0.40 -3.53
CA ALA A 129 0.48 -1.55 -3.73
C ALA A 129 -0.78 -1.52 -2.82
N PRO A 130 -0.70 -1.17 -1.52
CA PRO A 130 -1.89 -0.99 -0.69
C PRO A 130 -2.83 0.12 -1.17
N VAL A 131 -2.32 1.14 -1.88
CA VAL A 131 -3.13 2.18 -2.51
C VAL A 131 -3.92 1.61 -3.68
N ALA A 132 -3.31 0.76 -4.51
CA ALA A 132 -4.00 0.09 -5.63
C ALA A 132 -5.23 -0.69 -5.14
N PHE A 133 -5.11 -1.41 -4.01
CA PHE A 133 -6.24 -2.12 -3.42
C PHE A 133 -7.29 -1.18 -2.85
N ARG A 134 -6.92 -0.04 -2.23
CA ARG A 134 -7.86 0.99 -1.79
C ARG A 134 -8.62 1.62 -2.96
N VAL A 135 -7.91 1.93 -4.05
CA VAL A 135 -8.53 2.43 -5.29
C VAL A 135 -9.61 1.46 -5.78
N ARG A 136 -9.31 0.17 -5.82
CA ARG A 136 -10.26 -0.87 -6.22
C ARG A 136 -11.41 -1.03 -5.23
N THR A 137 -11.15 -0.97 -3.93
CA THR A 137 -12.17 -1.16 -2.89
C THR A 137 -13.18 -0.02 -2.88
N TYR A 138 -12.73 1.22 -3.00
CA TYR A 138 -13.56 2.42 -2.85
C TYR A 138 -13.85 3.15 -4.17
N GLY A 139 -13.36 2.66 -5.30
CA GLY A 139 -13.60 3.28 -6.61
C GLY A 139 -12.96 4.66 -6.74
N LEU A 140 -11.77 4.90 -6.14
CA LEU A 140 -11.10 6.20 -6.20
C LEU A 140 -10.57 6.47 -7.61
N ASP A 141 -10.64 7.73 -8.05
CA ASP A 141 -10.08 8.19 -9.33
C ASP A 141 -8.62 8.65 -9.16
N VAL A 142 -7.70 7.86 -9.66
CA VAL A 142 -6.25 8.15 -9.66
C VAL A 142 -5.71 8.45 -11.06
N GLY A 143 -6.57 8.79 -12.01
CA GLY A 143 -6.17 9.20 -13.36
C GLY A 143 -6.59 8.22 -14.46
N PRO A 144 -6.04 8.37 -15.67
CA PRO A 144 -6.48 7.65 -16.86
C PRO A 144 -6.35 6.13 -16.75
N LYS A 145 -7.22 5.41 -17.51
CA LYS A 145 -7.20 3.95 -17.66
C LYS A 145 -6.29 3.49 -18.77
N GLU A 146 -5.90 4.41 -19.64
CA GLU A 146 -5.01 4.19 -20.78
C GLU A 146 -3.58 3.95 -20.29
N GLN A 147 -2.76 3.34 -21.12
CA GLN A 147 -1.35 3.09 -20.82
C GLN A 147 -0.64 4.39 -20.40
N GLY A 148 0.10 4.33 -19.30
CA GLY A 148 0.75 5.50 -18.69
C GLY A 148 -0.12 6.28 -17.72
N GLY A 149 -1.39 5.90 -17.55
CA GLY A 149 -2.27 6.51 -16.55
C GLY A 149 -2.26 5.79 -15.20
N GLY A 150 -2.65 6.50 -14.15
CA GLY A 150 -2.65 5.95 -12.79
C GLY A 150 -3.57 4.74 -12.62
N GLN A 151 -4.73 4.73 -13.24
CA GLN A 151 -5.63 3.57 -13.19
C GLN A 151 -5.07 2.37 -13.97
N ALA A 152 -4.30 2.59 -15.05
CA ALA A 152 -3.61 1.52 -15.75
C ALA A 152 -2.54 0.89 -14.85
N TRP A 153 -1.77 1.70 -14.11
CA TRP A 153 -0.82 1.20 -13.12
C TRP A 153 -1.53 0.39 -12.02
N VAL A 154 -2.63 0.88 -11.47
CA VAL A 154 -3.44 0.14 -10.47
C VAL A 154 -3.81 -1.25 -10.98
N ASN A 155 -4.33 -1.33 -12.21
CA ASN A 155 -4.70 -2.59 -12.83
C ASN A 155 -3.49 -3.50 -13.03
N HIS A 156 -2.35 -2.92 -13.43
CA HIS A 156 -1.10 -3.65 -13.62
C HIS A 156 -0.58 -4.23 -12.30
N ILE A 157 -0.57 -3.45 -11.22
CA ILE A 157 -0.17 -3.91 -9.88
C ILE A 157 -1.10 -5.00 -9.35
N ILE A 158 -2.40 -4.82 -9.45
CA ILE A 158 -3.36 -5.85 -9.01
C ILE A 158 -3.18 -7.16 -9.79
N ALA A 159 -2.82 -7.10 -11.08
CA ALA A 159 -2.55 -8.27 -11.91
C ALA A 159 -1.15 -8.88 -11.67
N HIS A 160 -0.27 -8.23 -10.92
CA HIS A 160 1.07 -8.74 -10.64
C HIS A 160 0.99 -10.07 -9.87
N PRO A 161 1.79 -11.11 -10.23
CA PRO A 161 1.69 -12.44 -9.62
C PRO A 161 1.76 -12.45 -8.10
N ALA A 162 2.66 -11.65 -7.50
CA ALA A 162 2.77 -11.55 -6.04
C ALA A 162 1.50 -10.94 -5.40
N MET A 163 0.86 -9.98 -6.07
CA MET A 163 -0.39 -9.38 -5.58
C MET A 163 -1.56 -10.34 -5.71
N GLN A 164 -1.61 -11.15 -6.77
CA GLN A 164 -2.61 -12.20 -6.93
C GLN A 164 -2.49 -13.29 -5.86
N LEU A 165 -1.26 -13.69 -5.50
CA LEU A 165 -1.01 -14.63 -4.40
C LEU A 165 -1.46 -14.05 -3.05
N TRP A 166 -1.12 -12.78 -2.80
CA TRP A 166 -1.54 -12.10 -1.58
C TRP A 166 -3.07 -11.96 -1.48
N GLU A 167 -3.73 -11.53 -2.56
CA GLU A 167 -5.18 -11.43 -2.62
C GLU A 167 -5.83 -12.80 -2.37
N ALA A 168 -5.37 -13.84 -3.05
CA ALA A 168 -5.92 -15.19 -2.90
C ALA A 168 -5.77 -15.73 -1.46
N ALA A 169 -4.70 -15.40 -0.77
CA ALA A 169 -4.51 -15.73 0.64
C ALA A 169 -5.45 -14.92 1.54
N ALA A 170 -5.54 -13.62 1.32
CA ALA A 170 -6.39 -12.71 2.11
C ALA A 170 -7.89 -13.06 1.99
N LEU A 171 -8.34 -13.48 0.79
CA LEU A 171 -9.73 -13.91 0.59
C LEU A 171 -10.11 -15.18 1.36
N LYS A 172 -9.14 -16.05 1.62
CA LYS A 172 -9.32 -17.31 2.37
C LYS A 172 -9.15 -17.17 3.88
N GLU A 173 -8.77 -15.99 4.34
CA GLU A 173 -8.51 -15.74 5.76
C GLU A 173 -9.83 -15.71 6.53
N GLU A 174 -10.03 -16.68 7.43
CA GLU A 174 -11.25 -16.81 8.24
C GLU A 174 -11.28 -15.80 9.39
N TRP A 175 -10.10 -15.36 9.80
CA TRP A 175 -9.96 -14.42 10.90
C TRP A 175 -10.40 -13.00 10.51
N ARG A 176 -11.12 -12.33 11.43
CA ARG A 176 -11.58 -10.94 11.29
C ARG A 176 -11.16 -10.13 12.51
N GLU A 177 -10.69 -8.92 12.27
CA GLU A 177 -10.45 -7.95 13.34
C GLU A 177 -11.65 -7.01 13.45
N VAL A 178 -12.33 -7.05 14.60
CA VAL A 178 -13.62 -6.36 14.80
C VAL A 178 -13.50 -4.84 14.58
N GLY A 179 -12.40 -4.23 15.05
CA GLY A 179 -12.16 -2.81 14.89
C GLY A 179 -12.04 -2.40 13.42
N HIS A 180 -11.28 -3.16 12.63
CA HIS A 180 -11.14 -2.90 11.19
C HIS A 180 -12.45 -3.10 10.43
N GLU A 181 -13.29 -4.06 10.85
CA GLU A 181 -14.62 -4.22 10.26
C GLU A 181 -15.55 -3.05 10.61
N GLU A 182 -15.45 -2.50 11.81
CA GLU A 182 -16.17 -1.28 12.22
C GLU A 182 -15.69 -0.06 11.45
N GLU A 183 -14.37 0.13 11.30
CA GLU A 183 -13.76 1.19 10.51
C GLU A 183 -14.20 1.13 9.04
N LEU A 184 -14.22 -0.06 8.43
CA LEU A 184 -14.69 -0.26 7.05
C LEU A 184 -16.14 0.24 6.89
N ARG A 185 -17.03 -0.15 7.81
CA ARG A 185 -18.45 0.30 7.80
C ARG A 185 -18.58 1.80 8.08
N ALA A 186 -17.65 2.36 8.84
CA ALA A 186 -17.60 3.79 9.07
C ALA A 186 -17.14 4.58 7.85
N CYS A 187 -16.32 3.99 6.96
CA CYS A 187 -15.81 4.62 5.74
C CYS A 187 -16.80 4.60 4.57
N GLY A 188 -17.70 3.62 4.52
CA GLY A 188 -18.64 3.48 3.39
C GLY A 188 -19.64 2.35 3.55
N GLU A 189 -20.49 2.21 2.55
CA GLU A 189 -21.44 1.12 2.42
C GLU A 189 -20.80 -0.06 1.68
N VAL A 190 -20.73 -1.23 2.33
CA VAL A 190 -20.22 -2.44 1.70
C VAL A 190 -21.23 -2.94 0.66
N VAL A 191 -20.83 -3.00 -0.59
CA VAL A 191 -21.68 -3.44 -1.72
C VAL A 191 -21.35 -4.86 -2.21
N ALA A 192 -20.14 -5.35 -1.92
CA ALA A 192 -19.74 -6.73 -2.19
C ALA A 192 -18.66 -7.19 -1.21
N ASP A 193 -18.73 -8.45 -0.79
CA ASP A 193 -17.71 -9.10 0.03
C ASP A 193 -17.36 -10.46 -0.62
N TYR A 194 -16.09 -10.62 -0.99
CA TYR A 194 -15.53 -11.79 -1.66
C TYR A 194 -14.74 -12.69 -0.71
N ARG A 195 -14.68 -12.34 0.56
CA ARG A 195 -13.97 -13.10 1.59
C ARG A 195 -14.77 -14.34 1.96
N VAL A 196 -14.10 -15.39 2.42
CA VAL A 196 -14.78 -16.56 2.99
C VAL A 196 -15.63 -16.16 4.20
N ALA A 197 -16.76 -16.88 4.37
CA ALA A 197 -17.71 -16.63 5.46
C ALA A 197 -17.14 -17.07 6.82
#